data_3c277ee765dab38a4fa05d46f68c5673
#
_entry.id   3c277ee765dab38a4fa05d46f68c5673
#
_cell.length_a   1.000
_cell.length_b   1.000
_cell.length_c   1.000
_cell.angle_alpha   90.00
_cell.angle_beta   90.00
_cell.angle_gamma   90.00
#
_symmetry.space_group_name_H-M   'P 1'
#
loop_
_entity.id
_entity.type
_entity.pdbx_description
1 polymer ?
#
loop_
_entity_poly.entity_id
_entity_poly.type
_entity_poly.pdbx_seq_one_letter_code
_entity_poly.pdbx_strand_id
1 'polypeptide(L)'
;MNIDYRNNMMQTALRCGVSLFVLSGACVLNAQAAEVSDSTRMADKKVVHQPVAQKKEVKGVVYDAATKQPLSGVRVQALNNRYYSALTDEQGQYTLSVPEFVTALYVSTDGYNGVQVALREQSSHNVYLYSTQLPALYPNGTNI
;
A
#
# COMPACT_ATOMS: atom_id res chain seq x y z
N MET A 1 -19.18 29.36 -0.23
CA MET A 1 -19.76 28.59 -1.32
C MET A 1 -20.01 27.20 -0.79
N ASN A 2 -21.22 27.02 -0.21
CA ASN A 2 -21.67 25.76 0.41
C ASN A 2 -22.21 24.84 -0.68
N ILE A 3 -21.65 23.66 -0.79
CA ILE A 3 -22.22 22.61 -1.63
C ILE A 3 -22.90 21.61 -0.71
N ASP A 4 -24.23 21.65 -0.72
CA ASP A 4 -25.12 20.76 0.02
C ASP A 4 -25.04 19.32 -0.49
N TYR A 5 -24.48 18.44 0.32
CA TYR A 5 -24.49 16.99 0.12
C TYR A 5 -25.76 16.31 0.70
N ARG A 6 -26.91 16.98 0.64
CA ARG A 6 -28.17 16.42 1.07
C ARG A 6 -29.17 16.44 -0.10
N ASN A 7 -29.13 15.43 -0.95
CA ASN A 7 -30.33 14.98 -1.68
C ASN A 7 -29.93 13.95 -2.75
N ASN A 8 -29.71 12.74 -2.34
CA ASN A 8 -29.92 11.64 -3.26
C ASN A 8 -30.17 10.31 -2.54
N MET A 9 -31.09 10.37 -1.58
CA MET A 9 -31.59 9.19 -0.91
C MET A 9 -33.10 9.30 -0.76
N MET A 10 -33.80 9.10 -1.86
CA MET A 10 -35.24 8.80 -1.89
C MET A 10 -35.69 8.82 -3.35
N GLN A 11 -35.75 7.68 -3.96
CA GLN A 11 -36.73 7.34 -5.01
C GLN A 11 -36.44 5.92 -5.52
N THR A 12 -36.86 4.91 -4.80
CA THR A 12 -37.30 3.66 -5.40
C THR A 12 -38.14 2.92 -4.36
N ALA A 13 -39.34 3.40 -4.22
CA ALA A 13 -40.40 2.62 -3.56
C ALA A 13 -41.55 2.42 -4.55
N LEU A 14 -42.05 1.21 -4.58
CA LEU A 14 -43.34 0.79 -5.05
C LEU A 14 -43.61 0.71 -6.56
N ARG A 15 -43.51 -0.49 -7.09
CA ARG A 15 -44.55 -1.04 -7.95
C ARG A 15 -44.69 -2.53 -7.72
N CYS A 16 -45.44 -2.89 -6.69
CA CYS A 16 -46.13 -4.17 -6.62
C CYS A 16 -47.33 -4.12 -7.58
N GLY A 17 -47.22 -4.83 -8.66
CA GLY A 17 -48.32 -5.17 -9.53
C GLY A 17 -48.81 -6.59 -9.21
N VAL A 18 -49.83 -6.67 -8.36
CA VAL A 18 -50.60 -7.89 -8.15
C VAL A 18 -51.45 -8.12 -9.38
N SER A 19 -51.21 -9.15 -10.14
CA SER A 19 -52.14 -9.65 -11.14
C SER A 19 -52.57 -11.06 -10.75
N LEU A 20 -53.76 -11.11 -10.20
CA LEU A 20 -54.54 -12.30 -9.91
C LEU A 20 -55.11 -12.82 -11.21
N PHE A 21 -54.71 -13.99 -11.70
CA PHE A 21 -55.45 -14.71 -12.72
C PHE A 21 -55.77 -16.13 -12.22
N VAL A 22 -57.00 -16.31 -11.86
CA VAL A 22 -57.66 -17.59 -11.65
C VAL A 22 -58.22 -18.01 -12.99
N LEU A 23 -57.97 -19.21 -13.46
CA LEU A 23 -58.98 -20.16 -14.00
C LEU A 23 -58.30 -21.39 -14.60
N SER A 24 -58.52 -22.52 -13.91
CA SER A 24 -59.21 -23.71 -14.40
C SER A 24 -58.60 -24.43 -15.61
N GLY A 25 -58.20 -25.69 -15.36
CA GLY A 25 -58.53 -26.74 -16.29
C GLY A 25 -57.37 -27.53 -16.87
N ALA A 26 -57.46 -28.83 -16.56
CA ALA A 26 -56.94 -29.96 -17.32
C ALA A 26 -55.53 -30.48 -17.05
N CYS A 27 -55.57 -31.55 -16.32
CA CYS A 27 -54.60 -32.63 -16.19
C CYS A 27 -54.15 -33.17 -17.57
N VAL A 28 -52.86 -33.10 -17.83
CA VAL A 28 -52.19 -34.03 -18.75
C VAL A 28 -50.85 -34.43 -18.14
N LEU A 29 -50.81 -35.66 -17.68
CA LEU A 29 -49.56 -36.38 -17.35
C LEU A 29 -48.75 -36.52 -18.64
N ASN A 30 -47.63 -35.85 -18.73
CA ASN A 30 -46.59 -36.22 -19.65
C ASN A 30 -45.25 -36.24 -18.92
N ALA A 31 -44.90 -37.48 -18.59
CA ALA A 31 -43.57 -37.77 -18.08
C ALA A 31 -42.57 -37.64 -19.22
N GLN A 32 -41.82 -36.59 -19.22
CA GLN A 32 -40.60 -36.49 -20.06
C GLN A 32 -39.43 -36.09 -19.20
N ALA A 33 -38.42 -36.94 -19.30
CA ALA A 33 -37.16 -36.87 -18.66
C ALA A 33 -36.58 -35.47 -18.69
N ALA A 34 -36.27 -34.94 -17.53
CA ALA A 34 -35.52 -33.71 -17.40
C ALA A 34 -34.10 -33.96 -17.90
N GLU A 35 -33.79 -33.40 -19.05
CA GLU A 35 -32.42 -33.10 -19.38
C GLU A 35 -31.99 -31.96 -18.45
N VAL A 36 -31.05 -32.30 -17.60
CA VAL A 36 -30.30 -31.34 -16.80
C VAL A 36 -29.44 -30.57 -17.79
N SER A 37 -29.95 -29.49 -18.30
CA SER A 37 -29.14 -28.47 -18.94
C SER A 37 -28.35 -27.77 -17.83
N ASP A 38 -27.18 -28.25 -17.60
CA ASP A 38 -26.14 -27.56 -16.85
C ASP A 38 -25.81 -26.25 -17.62
N SER A 39 -26.64 -25.27 -17.40
CA SER A 39 -26.34 -23.90 -17.79
C SER A 39 -25.30 -23.39 -16.84
N THR A 40 -24.05 -23.76 -17.09
CA THR A 40 -22.87 -23.10 -16.57
C THR A 40 -22.99 -21.61 -16.94
N ARG A 41 -23.67 -20.84 -16.10
CA ARG A 41 -23.52 -19.40 -16.08
C ARG A 41 -22.08 -19.14 -15.71
N MET A 42 -21.24 -19.08 -16.70
CA MET A 42 -19.99 -18.36 -16.62
C MET A 42 -20.39 -16.92 -16.31
N ALA A 43 -20.46 -16.63 -14.99
CA ALA A 43 -20.42 -15.27 -14.54
C ALA A 43 -19.13 -14.72 -15.13
N ASP A 44 -19.28 -13.85 -16.12
CA ASP A 44 -18.24 -12.94 -16.55
C ASP A 44 -17.72 -12.23 -15.30
N LYS A 45 -16.73 -12.86 -14.70
CA LYS A 45 -15.93 -12.23 -13.69
C LYS A 45 -15.16 -11.16 -14.46
N LYS A 46 -15.80 -9.99 -14.60
CA LYS A 46 -15.16 -8.78 -15.03
C LYS A 46 -13.86 -8.70 -14.24
N VAL A 47 -12.80 -9.16 -14.84
CA VAL A 47 -11.45 -9.00 -14.29
C VAL A 47 -11.24 -7.51 -14.31
N VAL A 48 -11.52 -6.88 -13.15
CA VAL A 48 -11.10 -5.52 -12.90
C VAL A 48 -9.58 -5.58 -12.98
N HIS A 49 -9.04 -5.22 -14.11
CA HIS A 49 -7.63 -4.92 -14.26
C HIS A 49 -7.37 -3.74 -13.34
N GLN A 50 -7.08 -4.04 -12.08
CA GLN A 50 -6.45 -3.04 -11.23
C GLN A 50 -5.13 -2.72 -11.94
N PRO A 51 -4.87 -1.46 -12.25
CA PRO A 51 -3.59 -1.09 -12.82
C PRO A 51 -2.52 -1.59 -11.85
N VAL A 52 -1.71 -2.54 -12.32
CA VAL A 52 -0.57 -3.01 -11.56
C VAL A 52 0.30 -1.78 -11.39
N ALA A 53 0.32 -1.21 -10.20
CA ALA A 53 1.14 -0.04 -9.90
C ALA A 53 2.58 -0.41 -10.25
N GLN A 54 3.13 0.28 -11.23
CA GLN A 54 4.52 0.08 -11.63
C GLN A 54 5.39 0.29 -10.40
N LYS A 55 6.35 -0.60 -10.19
CA LYS A 55 7.26 -0.55 -9.06
C LYS A 55 8.64 -0.17 -9.55
N LYS A 56 9.29 0.68 -8.77
CA LYS A 56 10.71 1.02 -8.94
C LYS A 56 11.52 0.41 -7.81
N GLU A 57 12.73 0.00 -8.13
CA GLU A 57 13.70 -0.48 -7.16
C GLU A 57 14.64 0.65 -6.75
N VAL A 58 14.74 0.89 -5.45
CA VAL A 58 15.61 1.91 -4.85
C VAL A 58 16.67 1.20 -4.03
N LYS A 59 17.93 1.54 -4.26
CA LYS A 59 19.10 0.99 -3.56
C LYS A 59 19.90 2.10 -2.92
N GLY A 60 20.74 1.74 -1.98
CA GLY A 60 21.68 2.69 -1.39
C GLY A 60 22.41 2.11 -0.20
N VAL A 61 23.22 2.95 0.41
CA VAL A 61 23.96 2.62 1.62
C VAL A 61 23.72 3.69 2.67
N VAL A 62 23.52 3.26 3.91
CA VAL A 62 23.37 4.16 5.05
C VAL A 62 24.66 4.22 5.83
N TYR A 63 25.12 5.44 6.11
CA TYR A 63 26.36 5.72 6.83
C TYR A 63 26.09 6.55 8.07
N ASP A 64 26.94 6.36 9.07
CA ASP A 64 27.10 7.33 10.14
C ASP A 64 27.77 8.60 9.60
N ALA A 65 27.18 9.76 9.86
CA ALA A 65 27.69 11.02 9.33
C ALA A 65 29.03 11.44 9.92
N ALA A 66 29.34 11.04 11.16
CA ALA A 66 30.57 11.38 11.87
C ALA A 66 31.71 10.42 11.50
N THR A 67 31.47 9.12 11.59
CA THR A 67 32.52 8.09 11.41
C THR A 67 32.67 7.62 9.96
N LYS A 68 31.66 7.91 9.10
CA LYS A 68 31.56 7.41 7.72
C LYS A 68 31.48 5.88 7.63
N GLN A 69 31.21 5.21 8.74
CA GLN A 69 31.03 3.77 8.77
C GLN A 69 29.61 3.39 8.31
N PRO A 70 29.44 2.27 7.60
CA PRO A 70 28.12 1.78 7.22
C PRO A 70 27.32 1.37 8.47
N LEU A 71 26.02 1.63 8.46
CA LEU A 71 25.12 1.31 9.55
C LEU A 71 24.19 0.15 9.15
N SER A 72 24.32 -0.96 9.87
CA SER A 72 23.42 -2.11 9.73
C SER A 72 22.16 -1.98 10.58
N GLY A 73 21.09 -2.71 10.19
CA GLY A 73 19.83 -2.73 10.93
C GLY A 73 19.03 -1.42 10.90
N VAL A 74 19.39 -0.48 10.05
CA VAL A 74 18.67 0.77 9.84
C VAL A 74 17.40 0.50 9.06
N ARG A 75 16.27 1.04 9.52
CA ARG A 75 15.00 0.94 8.81
C ARG A 75 14.87 2.03 7.76
N VAL A 76 14.68 1.59 6.53
CA VAL A 76 14.38 2.43 5.37
C VAL A 76 12.94 2.14 4.96
N GLN A 77 12.08 3.14 4.93
CA GLN A 77 10.66 2.96 4.61
C GLN A 77 10.15 4.08 3.69
N ALA A 78 9.10 3.79 2.92
CA ALA A 78 8.40 4.84 2.20
C ALA A 78 7.73 5.82 3.17
N LEU A 79 7.87 7.14 2.93
CA LEU A 79 7.47 8.18 3.87
C LEU A 79 6.02 8.05 4.36
N ASN A 80 5.09 7.70 3.48
CA ASN A 80 3.66 7.64 3.78
C ASN A 80 3.10 6.22 3.83
N ASN A 81 3.96 5.20 3.73
CA ASN A 81 3.50 3.82 3.70
C ASN A 81 4.53 2.85 4.29
N ARG A 82 4.27 2.40 5.52
CA ARG A 82 5.14 1.49 6.28
C ARG A 82 5.25 0.08 5.68
N TYR A 83 4.32 -0.31 4.79
CA TYR A 83 4.37 -1.62 4.14
C TYR A 83 5.57 -1.76 3.21
N TYR A 84 6.06 -0.63 2.69
CA TYR A 84 7.28 -0.61 1.89
C TYR A 84 8.44 -0.23 2.78
N SER A 85 9.10 -1.23 3.35
CA SER A 85 10.26 -1.05 4.23
C SER A 85 11.29 -2.14 4.02
N ALA A 86 12.55 -1.81 4.26
CA ALA A 86 13.70 -2.70 4.28
C ALA A 86 14.61 -2.35 5.47
N LEU A 87 15.45 -3.30 5.86
CA LEU A 87 16.52 -3.07 6.81
C LEU A 87 17.86 -3.12 6.07
N THR A 88 18.83 -2.31 6.51
CA THR A 88 20.19 -2.38 5.98
C THR A 88 20.90 -3.64 6.46
N ASP A 89 21.72 -4.21 5.59
CA ASP A 89 22.59 -5.34 5.88
C ASP A 89 23.85 -4.93 6.68
N GLU A 90 24.78 -5.86 6.90
CA GLU A 90 26.04 -5.63 7.62
C GLU A 90 26.94 -4.59 6.95
N GLN A 91 26.80 -4.39 5.65
CA GLN A 91 27.51 -3.39 4.85
C GLN A 91 26.73 -2.08 4.72
N GLY A 92 25.63 -1.93 5.49
CA GLY A 92 24.77 -0.77 5.45
C GLY A 92 23.92 -0.65 4.18
N GLN A 93 23.92 -1.66 3.31
CA GLN A 93 23.20 -1.62 2.04
C GLN A 93 21.71 -1.92 2.22
N TYR A 94 20.88 -1.28 1.42
CA TYR A 94 19.46 -1.59 1.35
C TYR A 94 18.98 -1.66 -0.11
N THR A 95 17.96 -2.48 -0.32
CA THR A 95 17.21 -2.57 -1.57
C THR A 95 15.73 -2.57 -1.22
N LEU A 96 14.99 -1.63 -1.78
CA LEU A 96 13.56 -1.45 -1.49
C LEU A 96 12.76 -1.28 -2.78
N SER A 97 11.78 -2.15 -3.00
CA SER A 97 10.84 -2.04 -4.11
C SER A 97 9.62 -1.23 -3.68
N VAL A 98 9.41 -0.08 -4.30
CA VAL A 98 8.30 0.84 -4.00
C VAL A 98 7.49 1.15 -5.26
N PRO A 99 6.18 1.47 -5.14
CA PRO A 99 5.41 2.00 -6.26
C PRO A 99 6.03 3.30 -6.80
N GLU A 100 5.87 3.57 -8.09
CA GLU A 100 6.43 4.77 -8.74
C GLU A 100 5.96 6.09 -8.11
N PHE A 101 4.75 6.12 -7.57
CA PHE A 101 4.21 7.32 -6.92
C PHE A 101 4.90 7.67 -5.59
N VAL A 102 5.75 6.79 -5.04
CA VAL A 102 6.52 7.09 -3.84
C VAL A 102 7.64 8.07 -4.20
N THR A 103 7.62 9.24 -3.59
CA THR A 103 8.56 10.33 -3.88
C THR A 103 9.61 10.54 -2.80
N ALA A 104 9.45 9.94 -1.62
CA ALA A 104 10.39 10.09 -0.52
C ALA A 104 10.45 8.84 0.35
N LEU A 105 11.63 8.60 0.92
CA LEU A 105 11.87 7.60 1.96
C LEU A 105 12.09 8.27 3.30
N TYR A 106 11.80 7.56 4.36
CA TYR A 106 12.17 7.91 5.72
C TYR A 106 13.12 6.85 6.26
N VAL A 107 14.27 7.29 6.74
CA VAL A 107 15.35 6.43 7.24
C VAL A 107 15.54 6.71 8.72
N SER A 108 15.47 5.70 9.56
CA SER A 108 15.56 5.84 11.00
C SER A 108 16.14 4.59 11.68
N THR A 109 16.85 4.82 12.78
CA THR A 109 17.31 3.77 13.70
C THR A 109 17.48 4.38 15.09
N ASP A 110 17.57 3.55 16.11
CA ASP A 110 17.74 4.00 17.49
C ASP A 110 19.09 4.69 17.66
N GLY A 111 19.11 5.78 18.41
CA GLY A 111 20.29 6.58 18.66
C GLY A 111 20.70 7.54 17.53
N TYR A 112 19.89 7.65 16.48
CA TYR A 112 20.15 8.55 15.35
C TYR A 112 18.91 9.41 15.03
N ASN A 113 19.14 10.60 14.49
CA ASN A 113 18.08 11.44 13.99
C ASN A 113 17.54 10.85 12.68
N GLY A 114 16.21 10.66 12.61
CA GLY A 114 15.56 10.20 11.39
C GLY A 114 15.69 11.23 10.27
N VAL A 115 15.96 10.76 9.05
CA VAL A 115 16.18 11.58 7.86
C VAL A 115 15.17 11.23 6.78
N GLN A 116 14.61 12.26 6.16
CA GLN A 116 13.79 12.12 4.96
C GLN A 116 14.65 12.31 3.72
N VAL A 117 14.55 11.37 2.78
CA VAL A 117 15.31 11.36 1.52
C VAL A 117 14.33 11.44 0.36
N ALA A 118 14.40 12.50 -0.44
CA ALA A 118 13.61 12.60 -1.66
C ALA A 118 14.16 11.65 -2.73
N LEU A 119 13.28 10.85 -3.29
CA LEU A 119 13.59 9.99 -4.43
C LEU A 119 13.55 10.83 -5.71
N ARG A 120 14.71 11.03 -6.29
CA ARG A 120 14.87 11.60 -7.63
C ARG A 120 14.89 10.46 -8.64
N GLU A 121 15.09 10.75 -9.88
CA GLU A 121 15.16 9.77 -10.98
C GLU A 121 16.30 8.74 -10.84
N GLN A 122 17.22 8.99 -9.93
CA GLN A 122 18.32 8.08 -9.62
C GLN A 122 17.82 6.88 -8.82
N SER A 123 18.26 5.70 -9.16
CA SER A 123 17.93 4.45 -8.45
C SER A 123 18.81 4.21 -7.21
N SER A 124 19.85 5.01 -6.97
CA SER A 124 20.77 4.84 -5.85
C SER A 124 20.83 6.10 -4.98
N HIS A 125 20.58 5.93 -3.67
CA HIS A 125 20.55 7.01 -2.69
C HIS A 125 21.35 6.62 -1.44
N ASN A 126 22.50 7.24 -1.27
CA ASN A 126 23.29 7.09 -0.03
C ASN A 126 22.77 8.08 1.02
N VAL A 127 22.67 7.60 2.27
CA VAL A 127 22.08 8.35 3.37
C VAL A 127 23.09 8.46 4.51
N TYR A 128 23.18 9.65 5.11
CA TYR A 128 24.02 9.90 6.27
C TYR A 128 23.13 10.23 7.47
N LEU A 129 23.25 9.44 8.53
CA LEU A 129 22.52 9.64 9.78
C LEU A 129 23.42 10.31 10.82
N TYR A 130 22.88 11.26 11.56
CA TYR A 130 23.54 11.94 12.63
C TYR A 130 23.10 11.33 13.97
N SER A 131 24.09 10.89 14.78
CA SER A 131 23.82 10.39 16.13
C SER A 131 23.13 11.46 16.99
N THR A 132 22.17 11.03 17.80
CA THR A 132 21.54 11.88 18.81
C THR A 132 22.42 12.05 20.04
N GLN A 133 23.42 11.20 20.20
CA GLN A 133 24.39 11.35 21.29
C GLN A 133 25.30 12.53 20.95
N LEU A 134 25.30 13.54 21.84
CA LEU A 134 26.32 14.59 21.79
C LEU A 134 27.68 13.92 21.90
N PRO A 135 28.62 14.18 20.97
CA PRO A 135 29.99 13.72 21.17
C PRO A 135 30.45 14.26 22.52
N ALA A 136 31.03 13.39 23.34
CA ALA A 136 31.62 13.82 24.59
C ALA A 136 32.66 14.89 24.26
N LEU A 137 32.31 16.15 24.44
CA LEU A 137 33.12 17.30 24.03
C LEU A 137 34.47 17.36 24.78
N TYR A 138 34.61 16.60 25.86
CA TYR A 138 35.83 16.54 26.63
C TYR A 138 36.07 15.14 27.19
N PRO A 139 36.93 14.30 26.56
CA PRO A 139 37.29 13.01 27.12
C PRO A 139 38.10 13.12 28.43
N ASN A 140 38.51 14.31 28.85
CA ASN A 140 39.43 14.51 29.97
C ASN A 140 38.88 15.38 31.11
N GLY A 141 37.55 15.62 31.18
CA GLY A 141 36.95 16.18 32.41
C GLY A 141 37.53 17.52 32.91
N THR A 142 38.19 18.30 32.09
CA THR A 142 38.63 19.65 32.44
C THR A 142 37.52 20.63 32.23
N ASN A 143 36.72 20.81 33.28
CA ASN A 143 35.90 21.99 33.42
C ASN A 143 36.82 23.19 33.76
N ILE A 144 36.86 24.15 32.87
CA ILE A 144 37.38 25.48 33.18
C ILE A 144 36.19 26.35 33.56
#